data_24bd7ff6579415029165509bc73260b1
#
_entry.id   24bd7ff6579415029165509bc73260b1
#
_cell.length_a   1.000
_cell.length_b   1.000
_cell.length_c   1.000
_cell.angle_alpha   90.00
_cell.angle_beta   90.00
_cell.angle_gamma   90.00
#
_symmetry.space_group_name_H-M   'P 1'
#
loop_
_entity.id
_entity.type
_entity.pdbx_description
1 polymer ?
#
loop_
_entity_poly.entity_id
_entity_poly.type
_entity_poly.pdbx_seq_one_letter_code
_entity_poly.pdbx_strand_id
1 'polypeptide(L)'
;MRKNILFSLFISALTLISVPSSAAKITAVKVGSKINVTIDGKYFTSYICSEDEKYPFFYPVNGPVSGGSVTSMRNAIWPHHSSLFFGCDQVNGGNYWQEGLERGRIISVNAQILKEGGDTVIITDECIWSRPGALSPVKDIRKYTITAPSATMTQIDAEITMEMLIDVHIKKTNHSLFSTRMAADLSVQNGGTMINAEGEKGEKDTFGKNSPWMDYYGKRGAATEGLAIMQHPSNPWYPSPWFTRDYGFMSPTPMYWPQNGEETFMKKGTTLLLRYRVLVHSGTSVEADIAGQFEKYKSVK
;
A
#
# COMPACT_ATOMS: atom_id res chain seq x y z
N MET A 1 -10.44 60.00 52.54
CA MET A 1 -9.25 59.21 52.25
C MET A 1 -9.65 57.94 51.50
N ARG A 2 -9.46 57.91 50.15
CA ARG A 2 -9.76 56.72 49.36
C ARG A 2 -8.40 56.01 49.08
N LYS A 3 -8.29 54.75 49.48
CA LYS A 3 -7.14 53.88 49.21
C LYS A 3 -7.32 53.23 47.85
N ASN A 4 -6.47 53.55 46.91
CA ASN A 4 -6.34 52.82 45.64
C ASN A 4 -5.51 51.57 45.85
N ILE A 5 -6.13 50.38 45.58
CA ILE A 5 -5.43 49.11 45.56
C ILE A 5 -5.08 48.82 44.06
N LEU A 6 -3.79 48.87 43.74
CA LEU A 6 -3.25 48.42 42.46
C LEU A 6 -3.21 46.88 42.45
N PHE A 7 -3.94 46.25 41.54
CA PHE A 7 -3.81 44.84 41.24
C PHE A 7 -2.77 44.66 40.12
N SER A 8 -1.60 44.13 40.42
CA SER A 8 -0.59 43.76 39.46
C SER A 8 -0.94 42.40 38.85
N LEU A 9 -1.30 42.36 37.58
CA LEU A 9 -1.48 41.12 36.81
C LEU A 9 -0.10 40.58 36.36
N PHE A 10 0.33 39.48 36.95
CA PHE A 10 1.48 38.73 36.44
C PHE A 10 1.02 37.86 35.28
N ILE A 11 1.36 38.20 34.05
CA ILE A 11 1.21 37.35 32.86
C ILE A 11 2.45 36.47 32.80
N SER A 12 2.25 35.20 33.16
CA SER A 12 3.28 34.16 32.99
C SER A 12 3.31 33.73 31.52
N ALA A 13 4.33 34.14 30.78
CA ALA A 13 4.55 33.70 29.42
C ALA A 13 5.03 32.23 29.44
N LEU A 14 4.17 31.31 29.04
CA LEU A 14 4.51 29.91 28.82
C LEU A 14 5.27 29.81 27.51
N THR A 15 6.59 29.76 27.56
CA THR A 15 7.44 29.46 26.39
C THR A 15 7.28 27.98 26.04
N LEU A 16 6.55 27.68 24.97
CA LEU A 16 6.52 26.37 24.33
C LEU A 16 7.92 26.10 23.74
N ILE A 17 8.71 25.30 24.46
CA ILE A 17 9.97 24.76 23.92
C ILE A 17 9.56 23.70 22.90
N SER A 18 9.63 24.01 21.62
CA SER A 18 9.55 23.02 20.55
C SER A 18 10.79 22.14 20.59
N VAL A 19 10.65 20.93 21.15
CA VAL A 19 11.67 19.89 21.05
C VAL A 19 11.72 19.49 19.56
N PRO A 20 12.87 19.58 18.87
CA PRO A 20 12.98 19.12 17.51
C PRO A 20 12.65 17.61 17.51
N SER A 21 11.60 17.22 16.78
CA SER A 21 11.29 15.81 16.55
C SER A 21 12.45 15.21 15.77
N SER A 22 13.23 14.34 16.40
CA SER A 22 14.23 13.55 15.69
C SER A 22 13.50 12.73 14.64
N ALA A 23 14.01 12.72 13.40
CA ALA A 23 13.48 11.84 12.36
C ALA A 23 13.53 10.39 12.87
N ALA A 24 12.49 9.62 12.61
CA ALA A 24 12.40 8.22 13.02
C ALA A 24 13.57 7.42 12.42
N LYS A 25 14.17 6.55 13.21
CA LYS A 25 15.25 5.66 12.75
C LYS A 25 14.62 4.39 12.15
N ILE A 26 14.74 4.26 10.84
CA ILE A 26 14.26 3.08 10.11
C ILE A 26 15.47 2.19 9.79
N THR A 27 15.31 0.87 9.92
CA THR A 27 16.36 -0.09 9.55
C THR A 27 15.76 -1.26 8.78
N ALA A 28 16.56 -1.84 7.87
CA ALA A 28 16.19 -3.05 7.13
C ALA A 28 17.31 -4.11 7.25
N VAL A 29 16.91 -5.37 7.42
CA VAL A 29 17.83 -6.51 7.47
C VAL A 29 17.25 -7.65 6.64
N LYS A 30 18.05 -8.21 5.72
CA LYS A 30 17.68 -9.40 4.95
C LYS A 30 17.97 -10.67 5.75
N VAL A 31 16.95 -11.52 5.92
CA VAL A 31 17.06 -12.80 6.61
C VAL A 31 16.41 -13.88 5.73
N GLY A 32 17.23 -14.69 5.08
CA GLY A 32 16.74 -15.67 4.10
C GLY A 32 15.98 -14.98 2.95
N SER A 33 14.75 -15.42 2.71
CA SER A 33 13.84 -14.87 1.70
C SER A 33 12.96 -13.71 2.20
N LYS A 34 13.38 -13.01 3.27
CA LYS A 34 12.64 -11.87 3.85
C LYS A 34 13.57 -10.69 4.09
N ILE A 35 13.04 -9.49 3.88
CA ILE A 35 13.67 -8.24 4.31
C ILE A 35 12.79 -7.64 5.41
N ASN A 36 13.29 -7.70 6.64
CA ASN A 36 12.60 -7.18 7.81
C ASN A 36 12.87 -5.69 7.96
N VAL A 37 11.85 -4.90 8.23
CA VAL A 37 11.94 -3.44 8.45
C VAL A 37 11.46 -3.12 9.86
N THR A 38 12.25 -2.31 10.59
CA THR A 38 11.90 -1.76 11.90
C THR A 38 11.91 -0.23 11.87
N ILE A 39 11.07 0.37 12.71
CA ILE A 39 10.98 1.82 12.92
C ILE A 39 11.17 2.08 14.40
N ASP A 40 12.19 2.85 14.78
CA ASP A 40 12.59 3.11 16.17
C ASP A 40 12.72 1.81 17.01
N GLY A 41 13.29 0.78 16.38
CA GLY A 41 13.49 -0.53 16.99
C GLY A 41 12.23 -1.41 17.07
N LYS A 42 11.05 -0.91 16.67
CA LYS A 42 9.81 -1.69 16.62
C LYS A 42 9.64 -2.31 15.23
N TYR A 43 9.22 -3.57 15.19
CA TYR A 43 8.97 -4.27 13.93
C TYR A 43 7.78 -3.68 13.18
N PHE A 44 8.02 -3.27 11.93
CA PHE A 44 7.00 -2.69 11.06
C PHE A 44 6.46 -3.71 10.06
N THR A 45 7.35 -4.30 9.25
CA THR A 45 6.93 -5.20 8.17
C THR A 45 8.08 -6.11 7.72
N SER A 46 7.73 -7.17 6.97
CA SER A 46 8.68 -7.90 6.12
C SER A 46 8.24 -7.85 4.67
N TYR A 47 9.18 -7.57 3.77
CA TYR A 47 9.04 -7.91 2.36
C TYR A 47 9.41 -9.38 2.19
N ILE A 48 8.44 -10.20 1.84
CA ILE A 48 8.57 -11.66 1.69
C ILE A 48 8.73 -11.96 0.20
N CYS A 49 9.83 -12.60 -0.18
CA CYS A 49 10.21 -12.90 -1.55
C CYS A 49 10.64 -14.36 -1.73
N SER A 50 9.98 -15.28 -1.02
CA SER A 50 10.25 -16.73 -1.12
C SER A 50 9.74 -17.28 -2.45
N GLU A 51 10.49 -18.26 -3.00
CA GLU A 51 10.08 -19.01 -4.18
C GLU A 51 8.85 -19.90 -3.95
N ASP A 52 8.50 -20.20 -2.70
CA ASP A 52 7.31 -20.97 -2.34
C ASP A 52 6.03 -20.11 -2.42
N GLU A 53 6.19 -18.80 -2.62
CA GLU A 53 5.09 -17.85 -2.66
C GLU A 53 4.57 -17.63 -4.09
N LYS A 54 3.32 -17.21 -4.19
CA LYS A 54 2.69 -16.87 -5.47
C LYS A 54 3.34 -15.63 -6.11
N TYR A 55 3.70 -14.68 -5.27
CA TYR A 55 4.34 -13.40 -5.60
C TYR A 55 4.98 -12.81 -4.35
N PRO A 56 5.95 -11.88 -4.48
CA PRO A 56 6.46 -11.12 -3.35
C PRO A 56 5.40 -10.16 -2.77
N PHE A 57 5.37 -10.02 -1.44
CA PHE A 57 4.39 -9.20 -0.70
C PHE A 57 4.94 -8.70 0.63
N PHE A 58 4.25 -7.71 1.23
CA PHE A 58 4.54 -7.23 2.58
C PHE A 58 3.59 -7.85 3.60
N TYR A 59 4.13 -8.45 4.67
CA TYR A 59 3.36 -8.94 5.82
C TYR A 59 4.27 -9.20 7.04
N PRO A 60 3.79 -8.88 8.29
CA PRO A 60 2.64 -8.02 8.58
C PRO A 60 2.89 -6.60 8.09
N VAL A 61 1.86 -5.75 8.10
CA VAL A 61 1.99 -4.30 7.98
C VAL A 61 1.44 -3.72 9.27
N ASN A 62 2.32 -3.33 10.19
CA ASN A 62 1.93 -2.98 11.55
C ASN A 62 1.50 -1.53 11.67
N GLY A 63 0.41 -1.30 12.41
CA GLY A 63 -0.06 0.03 12.76
C GLY A 63 0.91 0.76 13.68
N PRO A 64 1.05 2.09 13.53
CA PRO A 64 2.07 2.86 14.23
C PRO A 64 1.82 2.97 15.74
N VAL A 65 0.58 2.78 16.21
CA VAL A 65 0.20 2.93 17.62
C VAL A 65 0.00 1.58 18.29
N SER A 66 -0.82 0.69 17.70
CA SER A 66 -1.10 -0.63 18.30
C SER A 66 0.08 -1.59 18.16
N GLY A 67 0.91 -1.42 17.12
CA GLY A 67 1.93 -2.40 16.74
C GLY A 67 1.35 -3.70 16.16
N GLY A 68 0.02 -3.81 16.05
CA GLY A 68 -0.66 -4.95 15.42
C GLY A 68 -0.82 -4.73 13.92
N SER A 69 -0.85 -5.83 13.13
CA SER A 69 -1.00 -5.73 11.69
C SER A 69 -2.34 -5.13 11.28
N VAL A 70 -2.34 -4.05 10.49
CA VAL A 70 -3.56 -3.48 9.87
C VAL A 70 -4.01 -4.28 8.66
N THR A 71 -3.18 -5.24 8.21
CA THR A 71 -3.47 -6.13 7.09
C THR A 71 -3.58 -7.58 7.55
N SER A 72 -4.17 -8.45 6.72
CA SER A 72 -4.26 -9.88 6.96
C SER A 72 -3.75 -10.69 5.77
N MET A 73 -3.36 -11.93 6.03
CA MET A 73 -2.84 -12.85 5.04
C MET A 73 -3.59 -14.18 5.12
N ARG A 74 -4.04 -14.70 3.97
CA ARG A 74 -4.52 -16.08 3.78
C ARG A 74 -5.54 -16.54 4.80
N ASN A 75 -6.71 -15.92 4.82
CA ASN A 75 -7.80 -16.49 5.59
C ASN A 75 -8.43 -17.70 4.88
N ALA A 76 -9.23 -18.48 5.62
CA ALA A 76 -9.83 -19.70 5.09
C ALA A 76 -10.76 -19.49 3.87
N ILE A 77 -11.37 -18.30 3.74
CA ILE A 77 -12.29 -17.97 2.64
C ILE A 77 -11.53 -17.43 1.42
N TRP A 78 -10.47 -16.65 1.65
CA TRP A 78 -9.68 -16.00 0.61
C TRP A 78 -8.19 -16.31 0.79
N PRO A 79 -7.75 -17.56 0.54
CA PRO A 79 -6.37 -17.98 0.78
C PRO A 79 -5.34 -17.27 -0.12
N HIS A 80 -5.77 -16.71 -1.26
CA HIS A 80 -4.93 -15.96 -2.20
C HIS A 80 -4.71 -14.48 -1.83
N HIS A 81 -5.29 -13.97 -0.75
CA HIS A 81 -5.04 -12.60 -0.32
C HIS A 81 -3.79 -12.54 0.58
N SER A 82 -2.75 -11.87 0.14
CA SER A 82 -1.45 -11.81 0.83
C SER A 82 -1.12 -10.38 1.30
N SER A 83 -1.96 -9.82 2.17
CA SER A 83 -1.68 -8.55 2.85
C SER A 83 -1.57 -7.36 1.87
N LEU A 84 -0.36 -6.90 1.55
CA LEU A 84 -0.07 -5.84 0.59
C LEU A 84 0.80 -6.41 -0.52
N PHE A 85 0.29 -6.46 -1.74
CA PHE A 85 0.92 -7.19 -2.83
C PHE A 85 0.62 -6.60 -4.22
N PHE A 86 1.37 -7.08 -5.22
CA PHE A 86 1.20 -6.73 -6.62
C PHE A 86 1.17 -8.00 -7.48
N GLY A 87 0.17 -8.11 -8.35
CA GLY A 87 0.01 -9.24 -9.26
C GLY A 87 -1.14 -9.01 -10.22
N CYS A 88 -1.40 -9.97 -11.11
CA CYS A 88 -2.53 -9.91 -12.03
C CYS A 88 -2.95 -11.32 -12.48
N ASP A 89 -4.24 -11.54 -12.61
CA ASP A 89 -4.83 -12.72 -13.23
C ASP A 89 -5.01 -12.51 -14.75
N GLN A 90 -5.35 -13.57 -15.48
CA GLN A 90 -5.70 -13.58 -16.92
C GLN A 90 -4.63 -13.01 -17.87
N VAL A 91 -3.35 -13.06 -17.49
CA VAL A 91 -2.23 -12.57 -18.30
C VAL A 91 -1.76 -13.67 -19.26
N ASN A 92 -2.05 -13.56 -20.56
CA ASN A 92 -1.75 -14.57 -21.59
C ASN A 92 -2.20 -15.99 -21.18
N GLY A 93 -3.38 -16.09 -20.53
CA GLY A 93 -3.93 -17.35 -20.03
C GLY A 93 -3.25 -17.88 -18.77
N GLY A 94 -2.29 -17.13 -18.19
CA GLY A 94 -1.71 -17.40 -16.87
C GLY A 94 -2.45 -16.70 -15.75
N ASN A 95 -2.24 -17.17 -14.52
CA ASN A 95 -2.76 -16.57 -13.31
C ASN A 95 -1.60 -16.28 -12.35
N TYR A 96 -1.32 -15.00 -12.12
CA TYR A 96 -0.23 -14.52 -11.26
C TYR A 96 -0.76 -13.84 -10.00
N TRP A 97 -1.98 -14.26 -9.58
CA TRP A 97 -2.69 -13.67 -8.43
C TRP A 97 -3.24 -14.73 -7.45
N GLN A 98 -4.03 -15.72 -7.94
CA GLN A 98 -4.65 -16.74 -7.09
C GLN A 98 -3.72 -17.94 -6.89
N GLU A 99 -4.09 -18.85 -5.98
CA GLU A 99 -3.38 -20.11 -5.76
C GLU A 99 -3.22 -20.94 -7.04
N GLY A 100 -2.43 -22.01 -6.94
CA GLY A 100 -2.01 -22.82 -8.06
C GLY A 100 -0.76 -22.25 -8.67
N LEU A 101 0.42 -22.60 -8.10
CA LEU A 101 1.73 -22.14 -8.58
C LEU A 101 1.99 -22.57 -10.02
N GLU A 102 1.43 -23.70 -10.43
CA GLU A 102 1.47 -24.23 -11.80
C GLU A 102 0.72 -23.33 -12.82
N ARG A 103 -0.21 -22.51 -12.35
CA ARG A 103 -0.97 -21.58 -13.21
C ARG A 103 -0.20 -20.29 -13.51
N GLY A 104 0.90 -20.06 -12.81
CA GLY A 104 1.77 -18.89 -12.93
C GLY A 104 2.11 -18.31 -11.57
N ARG A 105 3.27 -17.70 -11.46
CA ARG A 105 3.75 -16.99 -10.26
C ARG A 105 4.71 -15.88 -10.64
N ILE A 106 4.87 -14.92 -9.76
CA ILE A 106 5.85 -13.83 -9.88
C ILE A 106 7.02 -14.19 -8.99
N ILE A 107 8.15 -14.53 -9.59
CA ILE A 107 9.35 -14.99 -8.89
C ILE A 107 10.26 -13.80 -8.64
N SER A 108 10.63 -13.57 -7.38
CA SER A 108 11.72 -12.66 -7.01
C SER A 108 13.05 -13.25 -7.46
N VAL A 109 13.79 -12.50 -8.27
CA VAL A 109 15.10 -12.91 -8.76
C VAL A 109 16.22 -12.25 -7.98
N ASN A 110 16.02 -11.00 -7.56
CA ASN A 110 17.08 -10.19 -6.97
C ASN A 110 16.58 -9.16 -5.97
N ALA A 111 15.98 -9.62 -4.87
CA ALA A 111 15.57 -8.71 -3.78
C ALA A 111 16.80 -8.19 -3.01
N GLN A 112 16.97 -6.87 -2.95
CA GLN A 112 18.11 -6.18 -2.34
C GLN A 112 17.67 -5.01 -1.47
N ILE A 113 18.52 -4.65 -0.50
CA ILE A 113 18.43 -3.43 0.27
C ILE A 113 19.42 -2.44 -0.34
N LEU A 114 18.94 -1.36 -0.95
CA LEU A 114 19.79 -0.29 -1.50
C LEU A 114 20.15 0.77 -0.46
N LYS A 115 19.29 0.98 0.54
CA LYS A 115 19.54 1.84 1.69
C LYS A 115 19.04 1.14 2.95
N GLU A 116 19.94 0.84 3.87
CA GLU A 116 19.68 -0.02 5.03
C GLU A 116 19.05 0.71 6.21
N GLY A 117 19.16 2.04 6.28
CA GLY A 117 18.74 2.76 7.47
C GLY A 117 18.87 4.27 7.41
N GLY A 118 18.61 4.90 8.55
CA GLY A 118 18.48 6.35 8.73
C GLY A 118 17.01 6.74 8.78
N ASP A 119 16.62 7.78 8.10
CA ASP A 119 15.24 8.27 7.94
C ASP A 119 14.46 7.53 6.84
N THR A 120 15.15 6.69 6.08
CA THR A 120 14.62 6.03 4.88
C THR A 120 15.27 4.66 4.68
N VAL A 121 14.47 3.67 4.34
CA VAL A 121 14.91 2.37 3.81
C VAL A 121 14.49 2.28 2.34
N ILE A 122 15.36 1.75 1.47
CA ILE A 122 15.04 1.47 0.06
C ILE A 122 15.28 0.00 -0.22
N ILE A 123 14.23 -0.69 -0.67
CA ILE A 123 14.24 -2.09 -1.11
C ILE A 123 14.00 -2.11 -2.62
N THR A 124 14.75 -2.93 -3.35
CA THR A 124 14.45 -3.24 -4.76
C THR A 124 14.31 -4.73 -4.94
N ASP A 125 13.51 -5.12 -5.95
CA ASP A 125 13.39 -6.51 -6.36
C ASP A 125 13.17 -6.57 -7.88
N GLU A 126 13.91 -7.46 -8.54
CA GLU A 126 13.67 -7.85 -9.92
C GLU A 126 12.82 -9.11 -9.92
N CYS A 127 11.70 -9.09 -10.64
CA CYS A 127 10.73 -10.18 -10.65
C CYS A 127 10.44 -10.65 -12.08
N ILE A 128 10.28 -11.98 -12.23
CA ILE A 128 9.87 -12.61 -13.49
C ILE A 128 8.51 -13.27 -13.30
N TRP A 129 7.58 -12.97 -14.20
CA TRP A 129 6.29 -13.63 -14.26
C TRP A 129 6.45 -14.94 -15.03
N SER A 130 6.33 -16.06 -14.34
CA SER A 130 6.67 -17.37 -14.88
C SER A 130 5.50 -18.34 -14.75
N ARG A 131 5.32 -19.17 -15.79
CA ARG A 131 4.38 -20.28 -15.81
C ARG A 131 5.02 -21.47 -16.53
N PRO A 132 4.89 -22.69 -16.00
CA PRO A 132 5.41 -23.88 -16.67
C PRO A 132 4.95 -24.01 -18.11
N GLY A 133 5.85 -24.32 -19.04
CA GLY A 133 5.55 -24.54 -20.45
C GLY A 133 5.16 -23.29 -21.26
N ALA A 134 5.32 -22.08 -20.72
CA ALA A 134 5.03 -20.84 -21.41
C ALA A 134 6.20 -19.85 -21.35
N LEU A 135 6.28 -18.93 -22.32
CA LEU A 135 7.19 -17.79 -22.25
C LEU A 135 6.75 -16.85 -21.13
N SER A 136 7.70 -16.27 -20.43
CA SER A 136 7.45 -15.23 -19.44
C SER A 136 6.87 -13.99 -20.11
N PRO A 137 5.65 -13.56 -19.76
CA PRO A 137 5.04 -12.40 -20.40
C PRO A 137 5.64 -11.08 -19.93
N VAL A 138 6.03 -11.00 -18.65
CA VAL A 138 6.41 -9.76 -17.98
C VAL A 138 7.65 -10.00 -17.12
N LYS A 139 8.57 -9.04 -17.12
CA LYS A 139 9.56 -8.78 -16.12
C LYS A 139 9.15 -7.49 -15.41
N ASP A 140 9.24 -7.43 -14.08
CA ASP A 140 9.07 -6.17 -13.37
C ASP A 140 10.24 -5.87 -12.43
N ILE A 141 10.50 -4.57 -12.24
CA ILE A 141 11.46 -4.05 -11.27
C ILE A 141 10.67 -3.23 -10.26
N ARG A 142 10.74 -3.62 -9.01
CA ARG A 142 10.08 -2.97 -7.88
C ARG A 142 11.06 -2.17 -7.08
N LYS A 143 10.70 -0.94 -6.73
CA LYS A 143 11.42 -0.12 -5.78
C LYS A 143 10.44 0.34 -4.71
N TYR A 144 10.76 0.03 -3.46
CA TYR A 144 9.98 0.44 -2.31
C TYR A 144 10.81 1.39 -1.44
N THR A 145 10.29 2.59 -1.23
CA THR A 145 10.88 3.58 -0.33
C THR A 145 10.03 3.68 0.91
N ILE A 146 10.60 3.33 2.08
CA ILE A 146 9.90 3.30 3.35
C ILE A 146 10.38 4.44 4.23
N THR A 147 9.45 5.26 4.69
CA THR A 147 9.68 6.40 5.59
C THR A 147 8.65 6.43 6.71
N ALA A 148 8.93 7.17 7.78
CA ALA A 148 7.99 7.44 8.88
C ALA A 148 7.88 8.95 9.07
N PRO A 149 6.97 9.62 8.35
CA PRO A 149 6.81 11.09 8.41
C PRO A 149 6.44 11.62 9.79
N SER A 150 5.81 10.79 10.62
CA SER A 150 5.49 11.10 12.01
C SER A 150 5.41 9.83 12.87
N ALA A 151 5.28 10.00 14.18
CA ALA A 151 5.06 8.89 15.11
C ALA A 151 3.72 8.14 14.88
N THR A 152 2.80 8.74 14.13
CA THR A 152 1.46 8.20 13.84
C THR A 152 1.26 7.83 12.39
N MET A 153 2.33 7.87 11.57
CA MET A 153 2.24 7.60 10.12
C MET A 153 3.51 6.94 9.61
N THR A 154 3.34 5.84 8.89
CA THR A 154 4.39 5.18 8.12
C THR A 154 4.00 5.16 6.65
N GLN A 155 4.96 5.34 5.76
CA GLN A 155 4.76 5.44 4.32
C GLN A 155 5.58 4.39 3.59
N ILE A 156 4.97 3.77 2.58
CA ILE A 156 5.64 2.93 1.58
C ILE A 156 5.33 3.51 0.20
N ASP A 157 6.32 4.09 -0.46
CA ASP A 157 6.21 4.44 -1.87
C ASP A 157 6.66 3.27 -2.72
N ALA A 158 5.80 2.82 -3.62
CA ALA A 158 6.04 1.73 -4.54
C ALA A 158 6.17 2.27 -5.96
N GLU A 159 7.30 2.02 -6.59
CA GLU A 159 7.56 2.24 -8.02
C GLU A 159 7.74 0.86 -8.66
N ILE A 160 6.89 0.51 -9.63
CA ILE A 160 6.90 -0.80 -10.30
C ILE A 160 7.03 -0.56 -11.80
N THR A 161 8.19 -0.88 -12.34
CA THR A 161 8.45 -0.82 -13.78
C THR A 161 8.21 -2.18 -14.39
N MET A 162 7.19 -2.30 -15.24
CA MET A 162 6.86 -3.53 -15.96
C MET A 162 7.39 -3.45 -17.40
N GLU A 163 8.09 -4.48 -17.84
CA GLU A 163 8.56 -4.68 -19.20
C GLU A 163 7.82 -5.86 -19.83
N MET A 164 7.18 -5.64 -20.98
CA MET A 164 6.48 -6.69 -21.73
C MET A 164 7.48 -7.47 -22.58
N LEU A 165 7.80 -8.71 -22.18
CA LEU A 165 8.76 -9.58 -22.87
C LEU A 165 8.20 -10.21 -24.16
N ILE A 166 6.88 -10.31 -24.25
CA ILE A 166 6.10 -10.73 -25.42
C ILE A 166 4.89 -9.81 -25.54
N ASP A 167 4.07 -9.97 -26.55
CA ASP A 167 2.76 -9.31 -26.59
C ASP A 167 1.91 -9.81 -25.42
N VAL A 168 1.37 -8.88 -24.64
CA VAL A 168 0.64 -9.17 -23.41
C VAL A 168 -0.83 -8.82 -23.57
N HIS A 169 -1.67 -9.82 -23.35
CA HIS A 169 -3.12 -9.73 -23.32
C HIS A 169 -3.62 -10.02 -21.91
N ILE A 170 -4.28 -9.06 -21.28
CA ILE A 170 -4.92 -9.22 -19.97
C ILE A 170 -6.43 -9.17 -20.19
N LYS A 171 -7.10 -10.32 -20.12
CA LYS A 171 -8.55 -10.39 -20.20
C LYS A 171 -9.19 -9.70 -18.99
N LYS A 172 -10.41 -9.24 -19.14
CA LYS A 172 -11.18 -8.61 -18.07
C LYS A 172 -11.08 -9.43 -16.77
N THR A 173 -10.50 -8.83 -15.72
CA THR A 173 -10.31 -9.47 -14.41
C THR A 173 -10.38 -8.46 -13.27
N ASN A 174 -11.02 -8.87 -12.17
CA ASN A 174 -11.05 -8.13 -10.92
C ASN A 174 -9.83 -8.41 -10.01
N HIS A 175 -8.93 -9.25 -10.44
CA HIS A 175 -7.71 -9.62 -9.74
C HIS A 175 -6.51 -8.96 -10.39
N SER A 176 -6.28 -7.68 -10.14
CA SER A 176 -5.19 -6.97 -10.80
C SER A 176 -4.55 -5.88 -9.98
N LEU A 177 -3.26 -5.81 -10.18
CA LEU A 177 -2.28 -4.83 -9.83
C LEU A 177 -2.06 -4.70 -8.31
N PHE A 178 -2.01 -3.47 -7.79
CA PHE A 178 -1.60 -3.19 -6.42
C PHE A 178 -2.76 -3.34 -5.45
N SER A 179 -2.64 -4.18 -4.44
CA SER A 179 -3.78 -4.63 -3.65
C SER A 179 -3.46 -4.77 -2.18
N THR A 180 -4.48 -4.58 -1.35
CA THR A 180 -4.38 -4.87 0.08
C THR A 180 -5.59 -5.62 0.60
N ARG A 181 -5.32 -6.50 1.57
CA ARG A 181 -6.32 -7.14 2.42
C ARG A 181 -6.17 -6.62 3.84
N MET A 182 -7.16 -5.88 4.32
CA MET A 182 -7.20 -5.36 5.69
C MET A 182 -7.40 -6.49 6.72
N ALA A 183 -6.94 -6.25 7.93
CA ALA A 183 -7.27 -7.08 9.07
C ALA A 183 -8.79 -7.09 9.32
N ALA A 184 -9.32 -8.24 9.74
CA ALA A 184 -10.77 -8.44 9.85
C ALA A 184 -11.43 -7.43 10.81
N ASP A 185 -10.78 -7.12 11.92
CA ASP A 185 -11.25 -6.17 12.94
C ASP A 185 -11.35 -4.72 12.44
N LEU A 186 -10.64 -4.39 11.35
CA LEU A 186 -10.70 -3.07 10.71
C LEU A 186 -11.68 -3.02 9.53
N SER A 187 -12.30 -4.16 9.16
CA SER A 187 -13.19 -4.23 8.00
C SER A 187 -14.53 -3.51 8.23
N VAL A 188 -15.19 -3.07 7.16
CA VAL A 188 -16.53 -2.46 7.23
C VAL A 188 -17.51 -3.41 7.89
N GLN A 189 -17.42 -4.72 7.59
CA GLN A 189 -18.26 -5.75 8.21
C GLN A 189 -18.13 -5.82 9.74
N ASN A 190 -16.99 -5.35 10.29
CA ASN A 190 -16.72 -5.32 11.72
C ASN A 190 -16.68 -3.88 12.30
N GLY A 191 -17.33 -2.94 11.62
CA GLY A 191 -17.48 -1.56 12.10
C GLY A 191 -16.38 -0.60 11.68
N GLY A 192 -15.48 -1.00 10.79
CA GLY A 192 -14.52 -0.11 10.12
C GLY A 192 -15.16 0.78 9.08
N THR A 193 -14.36 1.62 8.45
CA THR A 193 -14.78 2.54 7.40
C THR A 193 -13.85 2.38 6.20
N MET A 194 -14.42 2.25 5.01
CA MET A 194 -13.75 2.39 3.74
C MET A 194 -14.29 3.65 3.07
N ILE A 195 -13.41 4.53 2.58
CA ILE A 195 -13.77 5.84 2.02
C ILE A 195 -12.82 6.21 0.88
N ASN A 196 -13.35 6.83 -0.17
CA ASN A 196 -12.58 7.38 -1.28
C ASN A 196 -12.39 8.90 -1.18
N ALA A 197 -11.71 9.49 -2.16
CA ALA A 197 -11.43 10.93 -2.21
C ALA A 197 -12.69 11.79 -2.32
N GLU A 198 -13.74 11.26 -2.87
CA GLU A 198 -15.03 11.92 -3.08
C GLU A 198 -15.92 11.83 -1.85
N GLY A 199 -15.48 11.13 -0.79
CA GLY A 199 -16.23 10.96 0.46
C GLY A 199 -17.26 9.83 0.42
N GLU A 200 -17.31 9.05 -0.66
CA GLU A 200 -18.18 7.88 -0.80
C GLU A 200 -17.66 6.74 0.10
N LYS A 201 -18.58 5.95 0.69
CA LYS A 201 -18.24 4.96 1.74
C LYS A 201 -18.78 3.57 1.45
N GLY A 202 -17.96 2.57 1.84
CA GLY A 202 -18.32 1.17 1.72
C GLY A 202 -18.34 0.65 0.28
N GLU A 203 -18.48 -0.66 0.12
CA GLU A 203 -18.48 -1.33 -1.19
C GLU A 203 -19.56 -0.77 -2.12
N LYS A 204 -20.77 -0.55 -1.60
CA LYS A 204 -21.91 -0.11 -2.40
C LYS A 204 -21.65 1.16 -3.20
N ASP A 205 -20.95 2.13 -2.59
CA ASP A 205 -20.76 3.45 -3.18
C ASP A 205 -19.40 3.62 -3.85
N THR A 206 -18.40 2.78 -3.49
CA THR A 206 -17.02 2.91 -4.00
C THR A 206 -16.65 1.89 -5.09
N PHE A 207 -17.37 0.77 -5.21
CA PHE A 207 -17.07 -0.26 -6.20
C PHE A 207 -17.21 0.26 -7.63
N GLY A 208 -16.15 0.13 -8.42
CA GLY A 208 -16.10 0.60 -9.81
C GLY A 208 -15.97 2.10 -9.97
N LYS A 209 -15.85 2.86 -8.89
CA LYS A 209 -15.64 4.31 -8.95
C LYS A 209 -14.18 4.64 -9.17
N ASN A 210 -13.95 5.62 -10.04
CA ASN A 210 -12.63 6.20 -10.23
C ASN A 210 -12.33 7.14 -9.08
N SER A 211 -11.22 6.92 -8.37
CA SER A 211 -10.78 7.80 -7.31
C SER A 211 -9.25 7.80 -7.21
N PRO A 212 -8.61 8.93 -6.89
CA PRO A 212 -7.15 8.99 -6.77
C PRO A 212 -6.61 8.21 -5.59
N TRP A 213 -7.41 8.01 -4.55
CA TRP A 213 -7.04 7.23 -3.37
C TRP A 213 -8.26 6.58 -2.71
N MET A 214 -7.98 5.53 -1.95
CA MET A 214 -8.93 4.83 -1.08
C MET A 214 -8.27 4.65 0.27
N ASP A 215 -9.02 4.90 1.35
CA ASP A 215 -8.60 4.68 2.72
C ASP A 215 -9.51 3.68 3.42
N TYR A 216 -8.91 2.85 4.27
CA TYR A 216 -9.61 1.84 5.03
C TYR A 216 -9.11 1.87 6.48
N TYR A 217 -9.97 2.20 7.44
CA TYR A 217 -9.62 2.32 8.86
C TYR A 217 -10.70 1.80 9.80
N GLY A 218 -10.31 1.46 11.02
CA GLY A 218 -11.23 0.99 12.05
C GLY A 218 -10.67 1.16 13.46
N LYS A 219 -11.49 0.89 14.45
CA LYS A 219 -11.09 0.93 15.87
C LYS A 219 -10.34 -0.32 16.25
N ARG A 220 -9.22 -0.12 16.96
CA ARG A 220 -8.42 -1.18 17.58
C ARG A 220 -8.10 -0.79 19.02
N GLY A 221 -8.89 -1.28 19.95
CA GLY A 221 -8.84 -0.82 21.34
C GLY A 221 -9.16 0.67 21.46
N ALA A 222 -8.24 1.44 22.05
CA ALA A 222 -8.38 2.89 22.17
C ALA A 222 -7.92 3.67 20.91
N ALA A 223 -7.22 3.01 19.97
CA ALA A 223 -6.72 3.64 18.76
C ALA A 223 -7.70 3.45 17.59
N THR A 224 -7.67 4.38 16.63
CA THR A 224 -8.16 4.17 15.27
C THR A 224 -6.93 4.03 14.39
N GLU A 225 -6.87 3.00 13.55
CA GLU A 225 -5.74 2.77 12.65
C GLU A 225 -6.25 2.34 11.27
N GLY A 226 -5.46 2.61 10.26
CA GLY A 226 -5.84 2.31 8.89
C GLY A 226 -4.68 2.27 7.91
N LEU A 227 -5.06 2.01 6.66
CA LEU A 227 -4.18 2.00 5.52
C LEU A 227 -4.87 2.65 4.32
N ALA A 228 -4.25 3.69 3.77
CA ALA A 228 -4.65 4.29 2.52
C ALA A 228 -3.72 3.86 1.38
N ILE A 229 -4.28 3.66 0.18
CA ILE A 229 -3.53 3.51 -1.08
C ILE A 229 -3.84 4.70 -1.97
N MET A 230 -2.79 5.37 -2.46
CA MET A 230 -2.87 6.48 -3.40
C MET A 230 -2.26 6.08 -4.74
N GLN A 231 -2.91 6.45 -5.83
CA GLN A 231 -2.40 6.29 -7.19
C GLN A 231 -1.69 7.58 -7.62
N HIS A 232 -0.53 7.47 -8.26
CA HIS A 232 0.14 8.66 -8.79
C HIS A 232 -0.49 9.09 -10.11
N PRO A 233 -0.66 10.42 -10.38
CA PRO A 233 -1.24 10.91 -11.63
C PRO A 233 -0.51 10.51 -12.91
N SER A 234 0.76 10.09 -12.82
CA SER A 234 1.52 9.58 -13.97
C SER A 234 1.18 8.13 -14.36
N ASN A 235 0.35 7.44 -13.59
CA ASN A 235 -0.05 6.07 -13.94
C ASN A 235 -0.91 6.06 -15.21
N PRO A 236 -0.73 5.08 -16.11
CA PRO A 236 -1.43 5.07 -17.42
C PRO A 236 -2.96 5.05 -17.31
N TRP A 237 -3.48 4.53 -16.18
CA TRP A 237 -4.93 4.39 -15.95
C TRP A 237 -5.44 5.29 -14.82
N TYR A 238 -4.73 6.38 -14.53
CA TYR A 238 -5.10 7.29 -13.44
C TYR A 238 -6.28 8.19 -13.80
N PRO A 239 -7.24 8.43 -12.86
CA PRO A 239 -7.49 7.59 -11.70
C PRO A 239 -8.20 6.29 -12.13
N SER A 240 -7.67 5.15 -11.68
CA SER A 240 -8.27 3.85 -11.97
C SER A 240 -9.57 3.65 -11.19
N PRO A 241 -10.50 2.86 -11.73
CA PRO A 241 -11.63 2.37 -10.94
C PRO A 241 -11.16 1.39 -9.86
N TRP A 242 -11.87 1.35 -8.74
CA TRP A 242 -11.52 0.54 -7.59
C TRP A 242 -12.37 -0.73 -7.47
N PHE A 243 -11.72 -1.83 -7.20
CA PHE A 243 -12.35 -3.04 -6.71
C PHE A 243 -12.31 -3.01 -5.18
N THR A 244 -13.47 -2.88 -4.56
CA THR A 244 -13.63 -2.70 -3.12
C THR A 244 -14.57 -3.75 -2.54
N ARG A 245 -14.31 -4.18 -1.30
CA ARG A 245 -15.13 -5.14 -0.58
C ARG A 245 -15.22 -4.79 0.90
N ASP A 246 -16.40 -4.82 1.46
CA ASP A 246 -16.67 -4.55 2.88
C ASP A 246 -16.01 -5.54 3.83
N TYR A 247 -15.61 -6.70 3.34
CA TYR A 247 -14.81 -7.66 4.11
C TYR A 247 -13.32 -7.27 4.26
N GLY A 248 -12.91 -6.11 3.76
CA GLY A 248 -11.56 -5.56 3.94
C GLY A 248 -10.63 -5.72 2.73
N PHE A 249 -11.14 -5.69 1.50
CA PHE A 249 -10.29 -5.71 0.32
C PHE A 249 -10.43 -4.43 -0.50
N MET A 250 -9.30 -3.88 -0.98
CA MET A 250 -9.29 -2.78 -1.93
C MET A 250 -8.10 -2.86 -2.89
N SER A 251 -8.37 -2.50 -4.14
CA SER A 251 -7.37 -2.45 -5.21
C SER A 251 -7.79 -1.47 -6.30
N PRO A 252 -6.92 -0.56 -6.76
CA PRO A 252 -7.12 0.13 -8.03
C PRO A 252 -6.96 -0.88 -9.16
N THR A 253 -8.07 -1.22 -9.84
CA THR A 253 -8.18 -2.39 -10.72
C THR A 253 -8.61 -1.99 -12.13
N PRO A 254 -7.76 -1.35 -12.94
CA PRO A 254 -8.11 -0.93 -14.31
C PRO A 254 -8.45 -2.11 -15.21
N MET A 255 -7.91 -3.30 -14.95
CA MET A 255 -8.12 -4.50 -15.77
C MET A 255 -9.53 -5.09 -15.65
N TYR A 256 -10.33 -4.66 -14.68
CA TYR A 256 -11.74 -5.05 -14.58
C TYR A 256 -12.66 -4.19 -15.46
N TRP A 257 -12.18 -3.02 -15.84
CA TRP A 257 -12.87 -2.09 -16.73
C TRP A 257 -11.97 -1.69 -17.92
N PRO A 258 -11.53 -2.64 -18.76
CA PRO A 258 -10.68 -2.33 -19.90
C PRO A 258 -11.39 -1.41 -20.89
N GLN A 259 -10.63 -0.54 -21.56
CA GLN A 259 -11.19 0.49 -22.44
C GLN A 259 -12.01 -0.09 -23.62
N ASN A 260 -11.60 -1.27 -24.14
CA ASN A 260 -12.36 -1.97 -25.19
C ASN A 260 -13.46 -2.90 -24.64
N GLY A 261 -13.65 -2.94 -23.30
CA GLY A 261 -14.65 -3.78 -22.62
C GLY A 261 -14.25 -5.25 -22.44
N GLU A 262 -13.20 -5.75 -23.08
CA GLU A 262 -12.82 -7.17 -23.10
C GLU A 262 -11.44 -7.43 -22.51
N GLU A 263 -10.41 -6.73 -22.98
CA GLU A 263 -9.02 -6.94 -22.59
C GLU A 263 -8.19 -5.67 -22.64
N THR A 264 -7.06 -5.70 -21.92
CA THR A 264 -5.97 -4.72 -22.07
C THR A 264 -4.84 -5.36 -22.85
N PHE A 265 -4.44 -4.73 -23.94
CA PHE A 265 -3.33 -5.17 -24.78
C PHE A 265 -2.11 -4.28 -24.60
N MET A 266 -0.93 -4.91 -24.47
CA MET A 266 0.35 -4.23 -24.41
C MET A 266 1.34 -4.97 -25.34
N LYS A 267 1.92 -4.23 -26.30
CA LYS A 267 2.86 -4.78 -27.27
C LYS A 267 4.19 -5.17 -26.58
N LYS A 268 4.85 -6.19 -27.10
CA LYS A 268 6.23 -6.55 -26.72
C LYS A 268 7.15 -5.32 -26.73
N GLY A 269 7.99 -5.18 -25.70
CA GLY A 269 8.89 -4.05 -25.52
C GLY A 269 8.23 -2.80 -24.90
N THR A 270 6.90 -2.81 -24.67
CA THR A 270 6.26 -1.75 -23.91
C THR A 270 6.78 -1.77 -22.47
N THR A 271 7.10 -0.60 -21.94
CA THR A 271 7.48 -0.40 -20.54
C THR A 271 6.45 0.51 -19.89
N LEU A 272 5.94 0.08 -18.73
CA LEU A 272 5.02 0.84 -17.89
C LEU A 272 5.66 1.12 -16.53
N LEU A 273 5.53 2.35 -16.04
CA LEU A 273 5.85 2.69 -14.66
C LEU A 273 4.55 2.93 -13.90
N LEU A 274 4.33 2.13 -12.86
CA LEU A 274 3.21 2.27 -11.93
C LEU A 274 3.74 2.77 -10.59
N ARG A 275 3.10 3.80 -10.05
CA ARG A 275 3.48 4.43 -8.80
C ARG A 275 2.29 4.42 -7.83
N TYR A 276 2.55 3.95 -6.62
CA TYR A 276 1.58 3.95 -5.54
C TYR A 276 2.22 4.43 -4.24
N ARG A 277 1.45 5.10 -3.42
CA ARG A 277 1.81 5.38 -2.02
C ARG A 277 0.85 4.66 -1.10
N VAL A 278 1.41 3.96 -0.14
CA VAL A 278 0.67 3.38 0.98
C VAL A 278 0.97 4.20 2.23
N LEU A 279 -0.07 4.67 2.90
CA LEU A 279 0.03 5.29 4.21
C LEU A 279 -0.60 4.38 5.25
N VAL A 280 0.19 3.95 6.23
CA VAL A 280 -0.27 3.27 7.42
C VAL A 280 -0.36 4.32 8.52
N HIS A 281 -1.55 4.56 9.04
CA HIS A 281 -1.80 5.73 9.86
C HIS A 281 -2.64 5.42 11.11
N SER A 282 -2.54 6.31 12.09
CA SER A 282 -3.48 6.42 13.19
C SER A 282 -4.48 7.54 12.91
N GLY A 283 -5.69 7.38 13.43
CA GLY A 283 -6.81 8.28 13.21
C GLY A 283 -7.66 7.90 11.99
N THR A 284 -8.73 8.65 11.79
CA THR A 284 -9.59 8.61 10.60
C THR A 284 -8.89 9.24 9.40
N SER A 285 -9.45 9.14 8.20
CA SER A 285 -8.94 9.82 7.00
C SER A 285 -8.73 11.32 7.20
N VAL A 286 -9.60 11.97 7.99
CA VAL A 286 -9.52 13.41 8.27
C VAL A 286 -8.40 13.70 9.27
N GLU A 287 -8.32 12.94 10.38
CA GLU A 287 -7.30 13.12 11.42
C GLU A 287 -5.89 12.83 10.90
N ALA A 288 -5.75 11.86 9.97
CA ALA A 288 -4.50 11.53 9.29
C ALA A 288 -4.20 12.45 8.08
N ASP A 289 -5.08 13.40 7.76
CA ASP A 289 -4.93 14.32 6.62
C ASP A 289 -4.65 13.59 5.30
N ILE A 290 -5.38 12.49 5.01
CA ILE A 290 -5.14 11.67 3.82
C ILE A 290 -5.22 12.49 2.53
N ALA A 291 -6.17 13.41 2.42
CA ALA A 291 -6.30 14.30 1.28
C ALA A 291 -5.07 15.21 1.11
N GLY A 292 -4.57 15.84 2.19
CA GLY A 292 -3.35 16.65 2.15
C GLY A 292 -2.10 15.84 1.86
N GLN A 293 -2.02 14.59 2.32
CA GLN A 293 -0.92 13.67 1.97
C GLN A 293 -0.96 13.31 0.48
N PHE A 294 -2.15 13.16 -0.12
CA PHE A 294 -2.27 12.96 -1.55
C PHE A 294 -1.80 14.19 -2.35
N GLU A 295 -2.16 15.41 -1.92
CA GLU A 295 -1.69 16.65 -2.57
C GLU A 295 -0.14 16.75 -2.61
N LYS A 296 0.52 16.30 -1.53
CA LYS A 296 1.99 16.20 -1.49
C LYS A 296 2.51 15.10 -2.41
N TYR A 297 1.83 13.94 -2.46
CA TYR A 297 2.26 12.80 -3.26
C TYR A 297 2.18 13.06 -4.76
N LYS A 298 1.12 13.69 -5.24
CA LYS A 298 0.95 13.95 -6.68
C LYS A 298 2.01 14.88 -7.27
N SER A 299 2.75 15.61 -6.43
CA SER A 299 3.86 16.49 -6.84
C SER A 299 5.23 15.81 -6.84
N VAL A 300 5.32 14.57 -6.38
CA VAL A 300 6.57 13.78 -6.41
C VAL A 300 6.90 13.43 -7.86
N LYS A 301 8.15 13.70 -8.28
CA LYS A 301 8.61 13.46 -9.67
C LYS A 301 9.12 12.03 -9.84
#